data_e258b086c8e07d60f1f84c488e9a93f2
#
_entry.id   e258b086c8e07d60f1f84c488e9a93f2
#
_cell.length_a   1.000
_cell.length_b   1.000
_cell.length_c   1.000
_cell.angle_alpha   90.00
_cell.angle_beta   90.00
_cell.angle_gamma   90.00
#
_symmetry.space_group_name_H-M   'P 1'
#
loop_
_entity.id
_entity.type
_entity.pdbx_description
1 polymer ?
#
loop_
_entity_poly.entity_id
_entity_poly.type
_entity_poly.pdbx_seq_one_letter_code
_entity_poly.pdbx_strand_id
1 'polypeptide(L)'
;MAAPSTPNYLKWSQTAITFDQSDHPDRIATPGRQALVVDPVIEGTRLTKVFMDGGSSLNILYAETLKGMGIPMSRLSTSNMSFYGVIPGKKATSLGQIALDVVFGDSKNFRKEKLTFEVVDF
;
A
#
# COMPACT_ATOMS: atom_id res chain seq x y z
N MET A 1 -10.09 23.17 11.73
CA MET A 1 -10.64 22.49 11.56
C MET A 1 -10.33 21.50 11.09
N ALA A 2 -10.58 21.25 11.72
CA ALA A 2 -10.42 20.19 11.37
C ALA A 2 -10.76 19.98 10.18
N ALA A 3 -10.12 19.43 9.71
CA ALA A 3 -10.37 19.33 8.41
C ALA A 3 -11.80 19.03 8.16
N PRO A 4 -12.45 19.81 7.36
CA PRO A 4 -13.83 19.57 7.05
C PRO A 4 -14.06 18.20 6.44
N SER A 5 -13.06 17.67 5.83
CA SER A 5 -13.14 16.33 5.25
C SER A 5 -13.07 15.21 6.28
N THR A 6 -12.75 15.51 7.51
CA THR A 6 -12.58 14.51 8.54
C THR A 6 -13.80 13.61 8.73
N PRO A 7 -15.04 14.11 8.77
CA PRO A 7 -16.18 13.23 8.94
C PRO A 7 -16.29 12.16 7.85
N ASN A 8 -15.90 12.48 6.64
CA ASN A 8 -15.95 11.51 5.56
C ASN A 8 -14.95 10.40 5.74
N TYR A 9 -13.81 10.69 6.34
CA TYR A 9 -12.81 9.67 6.61
C TYR A 9 -13.26 8.71 7.69
N LEU A 10 -14.03 9.19 8.65
CA LEU A 10 -14.42 8.38 9.78
C LEU A 10 -15.59 7.47 9.47
N LYS A 11 -16.19 7.59 8.30
CA LYS A 11 -17.33 6.80 7.94
C LYS A 11 -17.05 5.30 8.00
N TRP A 12 -15.89 4.89 7.56
CA TRP A 12 -15.50 3.49 7.58
C TRP A 12 -15.42 2.94 9.01
N SER A 13 -15.05 3.76 9.99
CA SER A 13 -14.93 3.31 11.36
C SER A 13 -16.29 3.19 12.05
N GLN A 14 -17.34 3.75 11.46
CA GLN A 14 -18.69 3.66 11.99
C GLN A 14 -19.45 2.46 11.43
N THR A 15 -18.93 1.87 10.38
CA THR A 15 -19.53 0.71 9.74
C THR A 15 -18.82 -0.54 10.21
N ALA A 16 -19.57 -1.51 10.69
CA ALA A 16 -18.98 -2.78 11.09
C ALA A 16 -18.30 -3.46 9.91
N ILE A 17 -17.08 -3.92 10.13
CA ILE A 17 -16.35 -4.70 9.14
C ILE A 17 -16.54 -6.16 9.51
N THR A 18 -17.14 -6.92 8.61
CA THR A 18 -17.42 -8.34 8.87
C THR A 18 -16.74 -9.18 7.81
N PHE A 19 -16.36 -10.39 8.20
CA PHE A 19 -15.73 -11.36 7.31
C PHE A 19 -16.49 -12.66 7.37
N ASP A 20 -16.63 -13.32 6.25
CA ASP A 20 -17.25 -14.63 6.19
C ASP A 20 -16.44 -15.51 5.24
N GLN A 21 -16.96 -16.72 4.97
CA GLN A 21 -16.23 -17.68 4.16
C GLN A 21 -15.93 -17.16 2.75
N SER A 22 -16.77 -16.28 2.21
CA SER A 22 -16.55 -15.75 0.85
C SER A 22 -15.36 -14.80 0.77
N ASP A 23 -14.91 -14.27 1.91
CA ASP A 23 -13.75 -13.37 1.96
C ASP A 23 -12.42 -14.12 2.00
N HIS A 24 -12.47 -15.44 2.06
CA HIS A 24 -11.28 -16.26 2.18
C HIS A 24 -11.05 -17.06 0.89
N PRO A 25 -9.80 -17.38 0.57
CA PRO A 25 -9.54 -18.30 -0.54
C PRO A 25 -10.08 -19.70 -0.21
N ASP A 26 -10.43 -20.45 -1.25
CA ASP A 26 -10.98 -21.80 -1.08
C ASP A 26 -10.01 -22.74 -0.37
N ARG A 27 -8.71 -22.49 -0.53
CA ARG A 27 -7.68 -23.29 0.11
C ARG A 27 -6.67 -22.39 0.80
N ILE A 28 -6.39 -22.72 2.05
CA ILE A 28 -5.31 -22.07 2.80
C ILE A 28 -4.36 -23.17 3.24
N ALA A 29 -3.18 -23.20 2.62
CA ALA A 29 -2.19 -24.23 2.91
C ALA A 29 -1.66 -24.13 4.34
N THR A 30 -1.42 -22.90 4.81
CA THR A 30 -0.92 -22.66 6.16
C THR A 30 -1.69 -21.49 6.76
N PRO A 31 -2.66 -21.75 7.63
CA PRO A 31 -3.40 -20.67 8.28
C PRO A 31 -2.45 -19.73 9.04
N GLY A 32 -2.73 -18.44 8.94
CA GLY A 32 -1.90 -17.41 9.58
C GLY A 32 -0.71 -16.96 8.77
N ARG A 33 -0.42 -17.62 7.65
CA ARG A 33 0.67 -17.23 6.75
C ARG A 33 0.19 -16.74 5.40
N GLN A 34 -1.11 -16.64 5.24
CA GLN A 34 -1.68 -16.11 4.00
C GLN A 34 -1.42 -14.62 3.93
N ALA A 35 -0.88 -14.16 2.81
CA ALA A 35 -0.66 -12.74 2.60
C ALA A 35 -1.99 -12.00 2.46
N LEU A 36 -2.11 -10.85 3.10
CA LEU A 36 -3.25 -9.98 2.92
C LEU A 36 -3.03 -9.15 1.66
N VAL A 37 -3.96 -9.20 0.73
CA VAL A 37 -3.87 -8.48 -0.54
C VAL A 37 -4.98 -7.45 -0.62
N VAL A 38 -4.63 -6.24 -0.99
CA VAL A 38 -5.57 -5.12 -1.11
C VAL A 38 -5.45 -4.47 -2.48
N ASP A 39 -6.49 -3.75 -2.87
CA ASP A 39 -6.56 -3.05 -4.15
C ASP A 39 -6.78 -1.55 -3.94
N PRO A 40 -5.82 -0.83 -3.37
CA PRO A 40 -6.00 0.58 -3.10
C PRO A 40 -5.94 1.42 -4.37
N VAL A 41 -6.44 2.65 -4.28
CA VAL A 41 -6.24 3.66 -5.31
C VAL A 41 -5.10 4.56 -4.85
N ILE A 42 -4.04 4.63 -5.62
CA ILE A 42 -2.86 5.44 -5.31
C ILE A 42 -2.71 6.49 -6.38
N GLU A 43 -2.77 7.76 -5.98
CA GLU A 43 -2.70 8.92 -6.90
C GLU A 43 -3.64 8.76 -8.09
N GLY A 44 -4.87 8.32 -7.83
CA GLY A 44 -5.87 8.14 -8.86
C GLY A 44 -5.79 6.85 -9.66
N THR A 45 -4.79 6.02 -9.42
CA THR A 45 -4.61 4.75 -10.13
C THR A 45 -4.93 3.59 -9.19
N ARG A 46 -5.83 2.70 -9.62
CA ARG A 46 -6.11 1.49 -8.84
C ARG A 46 -5.01 0.48 -9.08
N LEU A 47 -4.37 0.06 -8.00
CA LEU A 47 -3.38 -1.00 -8.04
C LEU A 47 -4.00 -2.28 -7.53
N THR A 48 -3.64 -3.40 -8.16
CA THR A 48 -4.09 -4.72 -7.72
C THR A 48 -2.91 -5.48 -7.13
N LYS A 49 -3.21 -6.49 -6.31
CA LYS A 49 -2.20 -7.37 -5.73
C LYS A 49 -1.17 -6.63 -4.87
N VAL A 50 -1.64 -5.64 -4.12
CA VAL A 50 -0.79 -4.95 -3.15
C VAL A 50 -0.77 -5.77 -1.87
N PHE A 51 0.43 -6.20 -1.47
CA PHE A 51 0.58 -6.99 -0.25
C PHE A 51 0.69 -6.08 0.96
N MET A 52 -0.05 -6.42 2.01
CA MET A 52 0.01 -5.72 3.28
C MET A 52 0.73 -6.61 4.29
N ASP A 53 1.81 -6.08 4.86
CA ASP A 53 2.62 -6.80 5.84
C ASP A 53 2.60 -6.02 7.16
N GLY A 54 1.89 -6.55 8.14
CA GLY A 54 1.75 -5.92 9.43
C GLY A 54 3.04 -5.91 10.27
N GLY A 55 4.01 -6.71 9.89
CA GLY A 55 5.31 -6.76 10.56
C GLY A 55 6.37 -5.86 9.94
N SER A 56 6.05 -5.18 8.84
CA SER A 56 7.00 -4.31 8.16
C SER A 56 6.82 -2.86 8.60
N SER A 57 7.93 -2.16 8.76
CA SER A 57 7.93 -0.73 9.04
C SER A 57 8.08 0.11 7.77
N LEU A 58 8.16 -0.51 6.61
CA LEU A 58 8.41 0.15 5.33
C LEU A 58 7.27 -0.09 4.36
N ASN A 59 7.00 0.92 3.54
CA ASN A 59 6.17 0.77 2.35
C ASN A 59 7.11 0.74 1.15
N ILE A 60 7.01 -0.28 0.34
CA ILE A 60 7.89 -0.51 -0.80
C ILE A 60 7.09 -0.40 -2.08
N LEU A 61 7.65 0.32 -3.05
CA LEU A 61 7.04 0.48 -4.36
C LEU A 61 8.10 0.19 -5.42
N TYR A 62 7.77 -0.67 -6.37
CA TYR A 62 8.69 -0.97 -7.46
C TYR A 62 8.73 0.20 -8.45
N ALA A 63 9.94 0.50 -8.94
CA ALA A 63 10.13 1.59 -9.90
C ALA A 63 9.30 1.40 -11.16
N GLU A 64 9.16 0.15 -11.62
CA GLU A 64 8.35 -0.15 -12.78
C GLU A 64 6.88 0.19 -12.55
N THR A 65 6.36 -0.11 -11.36
CA THR A 65 4.99 0.25 -11.00
C THR A 65 4.82 1.77 -10.99
N LEU A 66 5.78 2.48 -10.41
CA LEU A 66 5.74 3.95 -10.36
C LEU A 66 5.70 4.53 -11.78
N LYS A 67 6.52 4.01 -12.68
CA LYS A 67 6.53 4.44 -14.08
C LYS A 67 5.18 4.15 -14.75
N GLY A 68 4.61 2.99 -14.48
CA GLY A 68 3.30 2.63 -15.01
C GLY A 68 2.17 3.52 -14.54
N MET A 69 2.34 4.17 -13.40
CA MET A 69 1.39 5.15 -12.88
C MET A 69 1.56 6.53 -13.50
N GLY A 70 2.56 6.71 -14.35
CA GLY A 70 2.83 8.00 -14.98
C GLY A 70 3.56 8.99 -14.09
N ILE A 71 4.17 8.52 -13.00
CA ILE A 71 4.89 9.38 -12.06
C ILE A 71 6.37 9.38 -12.43
N PRO A 72 6.96 10.54 -12.71
CA PRO A 72 8.37 10.59 -13.10
C PRO A 72 9.29 10.37 -11.90
N MET A 73 10.43 9.74 -12.15
CA MET A 73 11.44 9.47 -11.12
C MET A 73 12.01 10.77 -10.53
N SER A 74 11.89 11.89 -11.23
CA SER A 74 12.32 13.18 -10.72
C SER A 74 11.57 13.66 -9.49
N ARG A 75 10.43 13.05 -9.19
CA ARG A 75 9.66 13.36 -7.98
C ARG A 75 10.21 12.71 -6.72
N LEU A 76 11.18 11.80 -6.85
CA LEU A 76 11.73 11.10 -5.69
C LEU A 76 12.64 12.02 -4.88
N SER A 77 12.51 11.93 -3.56
CA SER A 77 13.44 12.55 -2.62
C SER A 77 14.58 11.58 -2.34
N THR A 78 15.73 12.11 -1.93
CA THR A 78 16.88 11.28 -1.62
C THR A 78 16.61 10.34 -0.46
N SER A 79 17.03 9.08 -0.61
CA SER A 79 17.01 8.09 0.46
C SER A 79 18.25 7.23 0.35
N ASN A 80 18.91 6.99 1.50
CA ASN A 80 20.07 6.11 1.56
C ASN A 80 19.72 4.75 2.18
N MET A 81 18.44 4.45 2.30
CA MET A 81 17.99 3.24 2.96
C MET A 81 18.34 2.00 2.14
N SER A 82 18.83 0.97 2.84
CA SER A 82 19.05 -0.35 2.29
C SER A 82 18.37 -1.37 3.19
N PHE A 83 17.83 -2.40 2.61
CA PHE A 83 17.10 -3.40 3.38
C PHE A 83 17.16 -4.77 2.69
N TYR A 84 16.85 -5.81 3.47
CA TYR A 84 16.79 -7.18 2.99
C TYR A 84 15.36 -7.70 3.11
N GLY A 85 15.07 -8.79 2.45
CA GLY A 85 13.81 -9.51 2.63
C GLY A 85 12.78 -9.29 1.55
N VAL A 86 12.96 -8.31 0.66
CA VAL A 86 12.05 -8.11 -0.48
C VAL A 86 12.26 -9.26 -1.47
N ILE A 87 13.51 -9.54 -1.81
CA ILE A 87 13.91 -10.73 -2.55
C ILE A 87 14.85 -11.52 -1.67
N PRO A 88 14.57 -12.78 -1.37
CA PRO A 88 15.43 -13.58 -0.50
C PRO A 88 16.87 -13.60 -0.99
N GLY A 89 17.80 -13.35 -0.05
CA GLY A 89 19.21 -13.36 -0.34
C GLY A 89 19.75 -12.13 -1.05
N LYS A 90 18.91 -11.13 -1.33
CA LYS A 90 19.35 -9.90 -2.00
C LYS A 90 19.13 -8.68 -1.13
N LYS A 91 20.09 -7.78 -1.18
CA LYS A 91 19.98 -6.47 -0.58
C LYS A 91 19.29 -5.54 -1.55
N ALA A 92 18.31 -4.80 -1.06
CA ALA A 92 17.64 -3.76 -1.82
C ALA A 92 18.18 -2.40 -1.38
N THR A 93 18.40 -1.53 -2.35
CA THR A 93 18.80 -0.15 -2.08
C THR A 93 17.72 0.75 -2.66
N SER A 94 17.25 1.71 -1.87
CA SER A 94 16.23 2.63 -2.31
C SER A 94 16.76 3.56 -3.40
N LEU A 95 15.94 3.76 -4.44
CA LEU A 95 16.20 4.78 -5.45
C LEU A 95 15.76 6.16 -4.97
N GLY A 96 14.97 6.22 -3.92
CA GLY A 96 14.46 7.44 -3.34
C GLY A 96 13.12 7.19 -2.66
N GLN A 97 12.57 8.23 -2.07
CA GLN A 97 11.29 8.20 -1.37
C GLN A 97 10.27 9.03 -2.11
N ILE A 98 9.00 8.66 -2.00
CA ILE A 98 7.91 9.46 -2.50
C ILE A 98 6.70 9.31 -1.59
N ALA A 99 6.03 10.44 -1.31
CA ALA A 99 4.78 10.43 -0.55
C ALA A 99 3.61 10.48 -1.53
N LEU A 100 2.70 9.53 -1.42
CA LEU A 100 1.57 9.39 -2.32
C LEU A 100 0.27 9.27 -1.53
N ASP A 101 -0.81 9.78 -2.11
CA ASP A 101 -2.14 9.63 -1.53
C ASP A 101 -2.67 8.23 -1.84
N VAL A 102 -3.05 7.51 -0.80
CA VAL A 102 -3.56 6.14 -0.90
C VAL A 102 -4.98 6.11 -0.37
N VAL A 103 -5.90 5.58 -1.15
CA VAL A 103 -7.30 5.44 -0.76
C VAL A 103 -7.61 3.95 -0.60
N PHE A 104 -8.06 3.59 0.59
CA PHE A 104 -8.54 2.26 0.90
C PHE A 104 -10.06 2.29 0.99
N GLY A 105 -10.69 1.25 0.49
CA GLY A 105 -12.15 1.13 0.55
C GLY A 105 -12.82 1.37 -0.78
N ASP A 106 -14.08 1.75 -0.74
CA ASP A 106 -14.89 2.00 -1.92
C ASP A 106 -15.53 3.38 -1.87
N SER A 107 -16.37 3.70 -2.85
CA SER A 107 -17.00 5.02 -2.95
C SER A 107 -17.93 5.35 -1.79
N LYS A 108 -18.41 4.33 -1.08
CA LYS A 108 -19.36 4.51 0.03
C LYS A 108 -18.66 4.53 1.38
N ASN A 109 -17.53 3.85 1.49
CA ASN A 109 -16.81 3.73 2.74
C ASN A 109 -15.31 3.64 2.43
N PHE A 110 -14.58 4.71 2.70
CA PHE A 110 -13.20 4.81 2.31
C PHE A 110 -12.36 5.59 3.33
N ARG A 111 -11.06 5.37 3.27
CA ARG A 111 -10.09 6.15 4.03
C ARG A 111 -8.96 6.56 3.11
N LYS A 112 -8.57 7.83 3.19
CA LYS A 112 -7.45 8.38 2.44
C LYS A 112 -6.31 8.69 3.37
N GLU A 113 -5.12 8.21 3.03
CA GLU A 113 -3.90 8.43 3.80
C GLU A 113 -2.79 8.86 2.86
N LYS A 114 -1.89 9.71 3.36
CA LYS A 114 -0.66 10.03 2.64
C LYS A 114 0.44 9.15 3.21
N LEU A 115 1.00 8.27 2.38
CA LEU A 115 2.00 7.31 2.79
C LEU A 115 3.31 7.56 2.05
N THR A 116 4.42 7.35 2.74
CA THR A 116 5.75 7.45 2.15
C THR A 116 6.22 6.06 1.73
N PHE A 117 6.70 5.97 0.49
CA PHE A 117 7.19 4.72 -0.08
C PHE A 117 8.68 4.83 -0.39
N GLU A 118 9.40 3.74 -0.15
CA GLU A 118 10.76 3.56 -0.67
C GLU A 118 10.65 2.92 -2.04
N VAL A 119 11.22 3.53 -3.04
CA VAL A 119 11.14 3.04 -4.42
C VAL A 119 12.37 2.18 -4.71
N VAL A 120 12.13 1.00 -5.22
CA VAL A 120 13.19 0.03 -5.50
C VAL A 120 13.12 -0.45 -6.95
N ASP A 121 14.25 -0.86 -7.45
CA ASP A 121 14.37 -1.40 -8.79
C ASP A 121 14.83 -2.85 -8.72
N PHE A 122 13.93 -3.74 -9.06
CA PHE A 122 14.20 -5.17 -9.16
C PHE A 122 13.80 -5.70 -10.51
#